data_06382e3e8040c6cc2e56563c5123525d
#
_entry.id   06382e3e8040c6cc2e56563c5123525d
#
_cell.length_a   1.000
_cell.length_b   1.000
_cell.length_c   1.000
_cell.angle_alpha   90.00
_cell.angle_beta   90.00
_cell.angle_gamma   90.00
#
_symmetry.space_group_name_H-M   'P 1'
#
loop_
_entity.id
_entity.type
_entity.pdbx_description
1 polymer ?
#
loop_
_entity_poly.entity_id
_entity_poly.type
_entity_poly.pdbx_seq_one_letter_code
_entity_poly.pdbx_strand_id
1 'polypeptide(L)'
;MRKANVYMHGERAGMLIEDKKNEKYRFIYDEEYDGQPISVTMPVEKKEFQYEQFPPFFEGLLPEGVNLEMLLRTKKIDRDDAFSQLMAVGEDTVGAVTVQEVEK
;
A
#
# COMPACT_ATOMS: atom_id res chain seq x y z
N MET A 1 -12.62 8.37 -0.83
CA MET A 1 -11.17 8.32 -1.11
C MET A 1 -10.41 7.92 0.15
N ARG A 2 -9.65 6.84 0.06
CA ARG A 2 -8.84 6.39 1.20
C ARG A 2 -7.36 6.61 0.90
N LYS A 3 -6.58 6.95 1.91
CA LYS A 3 -5.17 7.27 1.74
C LYS A 3 -4.32 6.57 2.78
N ALA A 4 -3.09 6.24 2.41
CA ALA A 4 -2.14 5.62 3.32
C ALA A 4 -0.74 6.19 3.09
N ASN A 5 -0.04 6.48 4.16
CA ASN A 5 1.36 6.89 4.09
C ASN A 5 2.23 5.66 3.86
N VAL A 6 3.21 5.78 2.99
CA VAL A 6 4.13 4.70 2.65
C VAL A 6 5.54 5.09 3.09
N TYR A 7 6.20 4.18 3.82
CA TYR A 7 7.53 4.43 4.36
C TYR A 7 8.53 3.42 3.80
N MET A 8 9.75 3.85 3.62
CA MET A 8 10.88 3.01 3.20
C MET A 8 11.95 3.12 4.26
N HIS A 9 12.25 2.01 4.95
CA HIS A 9 13.18 2.01 6.08
C HIS A 9 12.84 3.07 7.13
N GLY A 10 11.55 3.28 7.37
CA GLY A 10 11.09 4.25 8.35
C GLY A 10 11.03 5.70 7.87
N GLU A 11 11.52 5.98 6.66
CA GLU A 11 11.45 7.30 6.07
C GLU A 11 10.23 7.42 5.17
N ARG A 12 9.46 8.50 5.32
CA ARG A 12 8.28 8.71 4.49
C ARG A 12 8.67 8.80 3.01
N ALA A 13 8.17 7.87 2.21
CA ALA A 13 8.47 7.85 0.78
C ALA A 13 7.36 8.46 -0.07
N GLY A 14 6.12 8.27 0.32
CA GLY A 14 5.02 8.77 -0.48
C GLY A 14 3.67 8.35 0.08
N MET A 15 2.66 8.35 -0.80
CA MET A 15 1.30 8.08 -0.39
C MET A 15 0.59 7.19 -1.40
N LEU A 16 -0.10 6.18 -0.89
CA LEU A 16 -0.99 5.34 -1.69
C LEU A 16 -2.41 5.88 -1.54
N ILE A 17 -3.07 6.14 -2.66
CA ILE A 17 -4.41 6.72 -2.69
C ILE A 17 -5.35 5.78 -3.43
N GLU A 18 -6.49 5.48 -2.82
CA GLU A 18 -7.57 4.79 -3.51
C GLU A 18 -8.57 5.85 -3.96
N ASP A 19 -8.54 6.19 -5.25
CA ASP A 19 -9.41 7.23 -5.80
C ASP A 19 -10.85 6.76 -5.92
N LYS A 20 -11.03 5.49 -6.28
CA LYS A 20 -12.34 4.88 -6.38
C LYS A 20 -12.26 3.49 -5.77
N LYS A 21 -13.13 3.22 -4.82
CA LYS A 21 -13.07 1.98 -4.04
C LYS A 21 -12.99 0.74 -4.92
N ASN A 22 -11.94 -0.04 -4.70
CA ASN A 22 -11.66 -1.29 -5.41
C ASN A 22 -11.46 -1.15 -6.92
N GLU A 23 -11.28 0.07 -7.43
CA GLU A 23 -11.17 0.27 -8.88
C GLU A 23 -10.00 1.12 -9.32
N LYS A 24 -9.70 2.21 -8.62
CA LYS A 24 -8.66 3.14 -9.07
C LYS A 24 -7.74 3.53 -7.94
N TYR A 25 -6.43 3.49 -8.23
CA TYR A 25 -5.40 3.78 -7.24
C TYR A 25 -4.31 4.63 -7.84
N ARG A 26 -3.63 5.39 -6.98
CA ARG A 26 -2.42 6.13 -7.34
C ARG A 26 -1.38 5.95 -6.24
N PHE A 27 -0.12 5.88 -6.64
CA PHE A 27 0.97 6.02 -5.70
C PHE A 27 1.78 7.24 -6.10
N ILE A 28 2.06 8.13 -5.13
CA ILE A 28 2.79 9.38 -5.40
C ILE A 28 3.94 9.47 -4.41
N TYR A 29 5.17 9.53 -4.93
CA TYR A 29 6.32 9.81 -4.08
C TYR A 29 6.26 11.25 -3.58
N ASP A 30 6.75 11.47 -2.35
CA ASP A 30 6.92 12.83 -1.85
C ASP A 30 7.95 13.55 -2.73
N GLU A 31 7.75 14.84 -2.97
CA GLU A 31 8.65 15.59 -3.84
C GLU A 31 10.07 15.62 -3.33
N GLU A 32 10.24 15.61 -2.02
CA GLU A 32 11.57 15.67 -1.39
C GLU A 32 12.19 14.29 -1.18
N TYR A 33 11.47 13.22 -1.50
CA TYR A 33 12.02 11.89 -1.31
C TYR A 33 13.07 11.58 -2.38
N ASP A 34 14.29 11.32 -1.94
CA ASP A 34 15.39 10.97 -2.84
C ASP A 34 16.04 9.64 -2.48
N GLY A 35 15.38 8.83 -1.67
CA GLY A 35 15.87 7.53 -1.28
C GLY A 35 15.67 6.46 -2.35
N GLN A 36 15.80 5.21 -1.95
CA GLN A 36 15.59 4.10 -2.87
C GLN A 36 14.14 3.99 -3.29
N PRO A 37 13.86 3.58 -4.55
CA PRO A 37 12.48 3.31 -4.95
C PRO A 37 11.90 2.18 -4.12
N ILE A 38 10.59 2.23 -3.85
CA ILE A 38 9.94 1.17 -3.09
C ILE A 38 9.87 -0.13 -3.90
N SER A 39 9.98 -0.04 -5.23
CA SER A 39 9.98 -1.18 -6.12
C SER A 39 10.78 -0.84 -7.37
N VAL A 40 11.40 -1.85 -7.99
CA VAL A 40 12.14 -1.65 -9.24
C VAL A 40 11.22 -1.16 -10.37
N THR A 41 9.92 -1.44 -10.27
CA THR A 41 8.96 -1.00 -11.28
C THR A 41 8.38 0.38 -10.99
N MET A 42 8.80 1.02 -9.91
CA MET A 42 8.27 2.33 -9.49
C MET A 42 9.42 3.29 -9.23
N PRO A 43 10.14 3.73 -10.28
CA PRO A 43 11.28 4.63 -10.10
C PRO A 43 10.86 5.98 -9.50
N VAL A 44 11.70 6.52 -8.62
CA VAL A 44 11.41 7.76 -7.91
C VAL A 44 11.25 8.95 -8.87
N GLU A 45 11.98 8.93 -9.98
CA GLU A 45 11.96 10.03 -10.94
C GLU A 45 10.59 10.26 -11.57
N LYS A 46 9.78 9.21 -11.69
CA LYS A 46 8.48 9.34 -12.29
C LYS A 46 7.45 9.99 -11.36
N LYS A 47 7.65 9.92 -10.08
CA LYS A 47 6.83 10.52 -9.03
C LYS A 47 5.43 9.97 -8.88
N GLU A 48 4.61 9.88 -9.93
CA GLU A 48 3.22 9.42 -9.80
C GLU A 48 2.94 8.22 -10.67
N PHE A 49 2.20 7.24 -10.11
CA PHE A 49 1.82 6.00 -10.79
C PHE A 49 0.32 5.79 -10.63
N GLN A 50 -0.36 5.46 -11.72
CA GLN A 50 -1.81 5.23 -11.71
C GLN A 50 -2.12 3.78 -12.05
N TYR A 51 -3.12 3.22 -11.35
CA TYR A 51 -3.50 1.82 -11.53
C TYR A 51 -5.01 1.70 -11.56
N GLU A 52 -5.51 0.78 -12.40
CA GLU A 52 -6.94 0.48 -12.46
C GLU A 52 -7.29 -0.78 -11.69
N GLN A 53 -6.34 -1.28 -10.90
CA GLN A 53 -6.53 -2.38 -9.96
C GLN A 53 -5.56 -2.15 -8.82
N PHE A 54 -5.70 -2.92 -7.75
CA PHE A 54 -4.80 -2.75 -6.61
C PHE A 54 -3.36 -2.93 -7.09
N PRO A 55 -2.45 -1.98 -6.78
CA PRO A 55 -1.10 -2.03 -7.34
C PRO A 55 -0.37 -3.32 -6.99
N PRO A 56 0.24 -3.99 -7.97
CA PRO A 56 0.87 -5.29 -7.72
C PRO A 56 1.91 -5.29 -6.61
N PHE A 57 2.69 -4.21 -6.49
CA PHE A 57 3.68 -4.15 -5.42
C PHE A 57 3.03 -4.26 -4.05
N PHE A 58 1.95 -3.52 -3.83
CA PHE A 58 1.25 -3.53 -2.53
C PHE A 58 0.49 -4.82 -2.31
N GLU A 59 -0.02 -5.44 -3.38
CA GLU A 59 -0.65 -6.74 -3.28
C GLU A 59 0.34 -7.77 -2.75
N GLY A 60 1.61 -7.67 -3.14
CA GLY A 60 2.66 -8.55 -2.67
C GLY A 60 2.95 -8.45 -1.17
N LEU A 61 2.48 -7.38 -0.51
CA LEU A 61 2.65 -7.22 0.93
C LEU A 61 1.53 -7.89 1.73
N LEU A 62 0.46 -8.32 1.07
CA LEU A 62 -0.69 -8.91 1.73
C LEU A 62 -0.42 -10.38 2.10
N PRO A 63 -1.04 -10.87 3.18
CA PRO A 63 -0.91 -12.29 3.51
C PRO A 63 -1.61 -13.16 2.48
N GLU A 64 -1.24 -14.43 2.43
CA GLU A 64 -1.82 -15.38 1.50
C GLU A 64 -2.28 -16.64 2.24
N GLY A 65 -3.10 -17.44 1.59
CA GLY A 65 -3.53 -18.73 2.10
C GLY A 65 -4.25 -18.63 3.44
N VAL A 66 -3.88 -19.48 4.37
CA VAL A 66 -4.55 -19.55 5.66
C VAL A 66 -4.37 -18.25 6.45
N ASN A 67 -3.24 -17.57 6.28
CA ASN A 67 -3.01 -16.29 6.96
C ASN A 67 -3.98 -15.23 6.47
N LEU A 68 -4.26 -15.20 5.17
CA LEU A 68 -5.26 -14.28 4.63
C LEU A 68 -6.64 -14.61 5.18
N GLU A 69 -7.01 -15.89 5.21
CA GLU A 69 -8.32 -16.31 5.71
C GLU A 69 -8.50 -15.89 7.18
N MET A 70 -7.46 -16.04 7.99
CA MET A 70 -7.51 -15.61 9.38
C MET A 70 -7.68 -14.10 9.52
N LEU A 71 -6.97 -13.33 8.68
CA LEU A 71 -7.07 -11.88 8.69
C LEU A 71 -8.49 -11.43 8.37
N LEU A 72 -9.05 -11.96 7.27
CA LEU A 72 -10.39 -11.58 6.84
C LEU A 72 -11.44 -11.87 7.91
N ARG A 73 -11.32 -13.02 8.56
CA ARG A 73 -12.26 -13.43 9.60
C ARG A 73 -12.09 -12.60 10.87
N THR A 74 -10.86 -12.43 11.32
CA THR A 74 -10.56 -11.73 12.58
C THR A 74 -10.91 -10.25 12.50
N LYS A 75 -10.61 -9.61 11.39
CA LYS A 75 -10.84 -8.17 11.21
C LYS A 75 -12.14 -7.85 10.49
N LYS A 76 -12.87 -8.88 10.06
CA LYS A 76 -14.14 -8.73 9.32
C LYS A 76 -13.96 -7.86 8.07
N ILE A 77 -12.97 -8.22 7.27
CA ILE A 77 -12.65 -7.51 6.04
C ILE A 77 -13.13 -8.34 4.85
N ASP A 78 -13.70 -7.70 3.84
CA ASP A 78 -14.08 -8.38 2.61
C ASP A 78 -12.87 -8.84 1.84
N ARG A 79 -12.99 -10.00 1.20
CA ARG A 79 -11.91 -10.58 0.39
C ARG A 79 -11.49 -9.63 -0.74
N ASP A 80 -12.43 -8.85 -1.27
CA ASP A 80 -12.16 -7.94 -2.37
C ASP A 80 -11.64 -6.57 -1.92
N ASP A 81 -11.57 -6.34 -0.62
CA ASP A 81 -11.14 -5.03 -0.10
C ASP A 81 -9.65 -5.06 0.26
N ALA A 82 -8.82 -5.04 -0.78
CA ALA A 82 -7.37 -5.13 -0.62
C ALA A 82 -6.81 -3.96 0.19
N PHE A 83 -7.37 -2.76 0.01
CA PHE A 83 -6.89 -1.60 0.76
C PHE A 83 -7.05 -1.78 2.27
N SER A 84 -8.21 -2.28 2.73
CA SER A 84 -8.41 -2.55 4.15
C SER A 84 -7.47 -3.65 4.65
N GLN A 85 -7.22 -4.67 3.82
CA GLN A 85 -6.28 -5.72 4.19
C GLN A 85 -4.88 -5.13 4.41
N LEU A 86 -4.45 -4.24 3.51
CA LEU A 86 -3.15 -3.59 3.65
C LEU A 86 -3.09 -2.73 4.91
N MET A 87 -4.16 -1.98 5.21
CA MET A 87 -4.17 -1.16 6.42
C MET A 87 -4.04 -2.02 7.69
N ALA A 88 -4.59 -3.22 7.67
CA ALA A 88 -4.52 -4.11 8.82
C ALA A 88 -3.12 -4.67 9.06
N VAL A 89 -2.30 -4.85 8.01
CA VAL A 89 -0.98 -5.49 8.13
C VAL A 89 0.19 -4.56 7.77
N GLY A 90 -0.10 -3.36 7.30
CA GLY A 90 0.91 -2.50 6.69
C GLY A 90 2.10 -2.13 7.58
N GLU A 91 1.90 -2.08 8.90
CA GLU A 91 2.99 -1.74 9.81
C GLU A 91 3.87 -2.96 10.13
N ASP A 92 3.40 -4.15 9.82
CA ASP A 92 4.09 -5.41 10.15
C ASP A 92 4.51 -6.19 8.91
N THR A 93 4.75 -5.49 7.81
CA THR A 93 5.18 -6.16 6.58
C THR A 93 6.59 -6.71 6.70
N VAL A 94 6.87 -7.77 5.93
CA VAL A 94 8.22 -8.28 5.81
C VAL A 94 8.96 -7.42 4.79
N GLY A 95 10.10 -6.85 5.19
CA GLY A 95 10.90 -6.03 4.29
C GLY A 95 10.96 -4.57 4.72
N ALA A 96 11.44 -3.72 3.81
CA ALA A 96 11.75 -2.34 4.13
C ALA A 96 10.54 -1.40 4.06
N VAL A 97 9.49 -1.78 3.33
CA VAL A 97 8.33 -0.93 3.11
C VAL A 97 7.25 -1.20 4.14
N THR A 98 6.78 -0.12 4.79
CA THR A 98 5.63 -0.20 5.69
C THR A 98 4.57 0.80 5.24
N VAL A 99 3.33 0.56 5.64
CA VAL A 99 2.19 1.37 5.21
C VAL A 99 1.32 1.67 6.42
N GLN A 100 0.89 2.92 6.52
CA GLN A 100 0.06 3.35 7.65
C GLN A 100 -1.10 4.18 7.15
N GLU A 101 -2.31 3.86 7.59
CA GLU A 101 -3.49 4.59 7.17
C GLU A 101 -3.43 6.06 7.62
N VAL A 102 -3.84 6.96 6.73
CA VAL A 102 -3.94 8.38 7.07
C VAL A 102 -5.23 8.59 7.83
N GLU A 103 -5.12 9.13 9.03
CA GLU A 103 -6.29 9.49 9.82
C GLU A 103 -6.89 10.81 9.33
N LYS A 104 -8.20 10.88 9.34
CA LYS A 104 -8.89 12.09 8.93
C LYS A 104 -8.90 13.14 10.04
#